data_43eb2ff1a76f9f2e5de589f5baf8da08
#
_entry.id   43eb2ff1a76f9f2e5de589f5baf8da08
#
_cell.length_a   1.000
_cell.length_b   1.000
_cell.length_c   1.000
_cell.angle_alpha   90.00
_cell.angle_beta   90.00
_cell.angle_gamma   90.00
#
_symmetry.space_group_name_H-M   'P 1'
#
loop_
_entity.id
_entity.type
_entity.pdbx_description
1 polymer ?
#
loop_
_entity_poly.entity_id
_entity_poly.type
_entity_poly.pdbx_seq_one_letter_code
_entity_poly.pdbx_strand_id
1 'polypeptide(L)'
;MIFDAVGKHSFRRCRRSLKPGGSYITVDLGFMYHVPLVALVTRFVGRRRAKLGIGRYRKEDLVLVKELVDAGKYRPVIDRRYALDEVVDATRYVETGQKTGNVVLTINGEVA
;
A
#
# COMPACT_ATOMS: atom_id res chain seq x y z
N MET A 1 -0.32 13.20 11.30
CA MET A 1 0.11 11.85 10.90
C MET A 1 0.26 11.84 9.39
N ILE A 2 1.28 11.15 8.88
CA ILE A 2 1.45 10.84 7.46
C ILE A 2 1.46 9.31 7.34
N PHE A 3 0.65 8.77 6.44
CA PHE A 3 0.60 7.34 6.12
C PHE A 3 1.07 7.14 4.68
N ASP A 4 2.16 6.42 4.51
CA ASP A 4 2.74 6.08 3.21
C ASP A 4 2.43 4.62 2.90
N ALA A 5 1.36 4.41 2.13
CA ALA A 5 0.88 3.08 1.75
C ALA A 5 1.68 2.46 0.59
N VAL A 6 2.52 3.22 -0.09
CA VAL A 6 3.22 2.80 -1.32
C VAL A 6 4.73 2.70 -1.13
N GLY A 7 5.27 3.32 -0.07
CA GLY A 7 6.70 3.30 0.20
C GLY A 7 7.55 4.20 -0.71
N LYS A 8 6.92 5.12 -1.46
CA LYS A 8 7.66 6.03 -2.37
C LYS A 8 8.36 7.20 -1.67
N HIS A 9 8.03 7.45 -0.40
CA HIS A 9 8.62 8.53 0.38
C HIS A 9 9.41 7.99 1.57
N SER A 10 10.22 8.84 2.17
CA SER A 10 10.99 8.49 3.36
C SER A 10 10.63 9.40 4.53
N PHE A 11 10.80 8.89 5.75
CA PHE A 11 10.65 9.69 6.97
C PHE A 11 11.44 10.99 6.93
N ARG A 12 12.67 10.96 6.40
CA ARG A 12 13.54 12.15 6.28
C ARG A 12 12.90 13.25 5.44
N ARG A 13 12.30 12.90 4.31
CA ARG A 13 11.61 13.84 3.42
C ARG A 13 10.32 14.38 4.05
N CYS A 14 9.54 13.51 4.68
CA CYS A 14 8.25 13.85 5.29
C CYS A 14 8.37 14.52 6.67
N ARG A 15 9.53 14.41 7.32
CA ARG A 15 9.74 14.90 8.69
C ARG A 15 9.39 16.37 8.87
N ARG A 16 9.68 17.22 7.89
CA ARG A 16 9.43 18.66 7.98
C ARG A 16 7.92 19.00 7.98
N SER A 17 7.11 18.16 7.35
CA SER A 17 5.64 18.31 7.29
C SER A 17 4.93 17.73 8.52
N LEU A 18 5.65 17.05 9.40
CA LEU A 18 5.10 16.52 10.63
C LEU A 18 5.15 17.56 11.76
N LYS A 19 4.03 17.74 12.44
CA LYS A 19 3.99 18.50 13.70
C LYS A 19 4.86 17.82 14.78
N PRO A 20 5.30 18.54 15.82
CA PRO A 20 5.88 17.90 17.01
C PRO A 20 4.93 16.84 17.57
N GLY A 21 5.43 15.66 17.92
CA GLY A 21 4.61 14.50 18.32
C GLY A 21 4.00 13.71 17.15
N GLY A 22 4.09 14.20 15.92
CA GLY A 22 3.54 13.54 14.74
C GLY A 22 4.25 12.24 14.37
N SER A 23 3.53 11.36 13.71
CA SER A 23 4.03 10.05 13.26
C SER A 23 4.00 9.93 11.73
N TYR A 24 5.05 9.36 11.17
CA TYR A 24 5.12 8.83 9.81
C TYR A 24 5.01 7.32 9.90
N ILE A 25 4.05 6.75 9.19
CA ILE A 25 3.78 5.32 9.15
C ILE A 25 3.98 4.86 7.72
N THR A 26 4.75 3.82 7.51
CA THR A 26 4.93 3.18 6.21
C THR A 26 4.71 1.67 6.34
N VAL A 27 4.23 1.04 5.28
CA VAL A 27 4.09 -0.42 5.17
C VAL A 27 5.28 -1.06 4.48
N ASP A 28 6.20 -0.25 3.94
CA ASP A 28 7.41 -0.71 3.28
C ASP A 28 8.60 -0.72 4.25
N LEU A 29 9.42 -1.78 4.17
CA LEU A 29 10.66 -1.91 4.93
C LEU A 29 11.75 -0.91 4.47
N GLY A 30 11.58 -0.35 3.27
CA GLY A 30 12.55 0.52 2.65
C GLY A 30 13.84 -0.20 2.22
N PHE A 31 14.70 0.54 1.54
CA PHE A 31 15.99 -0.01 1.08
C PHE A 31 16.84 -0.47 2.27
N MET A 32 17.34 -1.70 2.21
CA MET A 32 18.20 -2.32 3.23
C MET A 32 17.63 -2.25 4.67
N TYR A 33 16.32 -2.37 4.80
CA TYR A 33 15.66 -2.40 6.12
C TYR A 33 15.92 -1.16 6.99
N HIS A 34 16.24 -0.01 6.39
CA HIS A 34 16.53 1.20 7.15
C HIS A 34 15.31 1.72 7.95
N VAL A 35 14.08 1.38 7.54
CA VAL A 35 12.86 1.83 8.24
C VAL A 35 12.79 1.30 9.67
N PRO A 36 13.04 0.01 9.97
CA PRO A 36 13.09 -0.47 11.35
C PRO A 36 14.14 0.24 12.19
N LEU A 37 15.33 0.52 11.65
CA LEU A 37 16.37 1.27 12.34
C LEU A 37 15.92 2.71 12.66
N VAL A 38 15.35 3.40 11.66
CA VAL A 38 14.83 4.76 11.88
C VAL A 38 13.67 4.76 12.87
N ALA A 39 12.80 3.76 12.85
CA ALA A 39 11.72 3.62 13.81
C ALA A 39 12.26 3.43 15.24
N LEU A 40 13.28 2.58 15.40
CA LEU A 40 13.95 2.36 16.68
C LEU A 40 14.60 3.65 17.20
N VAL A 41 15.40 4.31 16.38
CA VAL A 41 16.09 5.55 16.76
C VAL A 41 15.10 6.66 17.11
N THR A 42 14.06 6.85 16.30
CA THR A 42 13.07 7.92 16.52
C THR A 42 12.12 7.64 17.68
N ARG A 43 12.12 6.42 18.23
CA ARG A 43 11.40 6.08 19.47
C ARG A 43 12.04 6.74 20.69
N PHE A 44 13.36 6.84 20.69
CA PHE A 44 14.15 7.34 21.82
C PHE A 44 14.63 8.79 21.61
N VAL A 45 14.84 9.19 20.37
CA VAL A 45 15.43 10.49 20.03
C VAL A 45 14.46 11.29 19.15
N GLY A 46 13.99 12.43 19.68
CA GLY A 46 13.23 13.41 18.92
C GLY A 46 11.72 13.39 19.15
N ARG A 47 11.10 14.47 18.69
CA ARG A 47 9.66 14.73 18.85
C ARG A 47 8.78 14.16 17.71
N ARG A 48 9.38 13.57 16.67
CA ARG A 48 8.68 12.99 15.52
C ARG A 48 9.07 11.53 15.37
N ARG A 49 8.10 10.67 15.12
CA ARG A 49 8.30 9.21 15.14
C ARG A 49 8.10 8.60 13.77
N ALA A 50 8.99 7.71 13.37
CA ALA A 50 8.74 6.76 12.29
C ALA A 50 8.15 5.48 12.89
N LYS A 51 7.20 4.86 12.19
CA LYS A 51 6.58 3.59 12.57
C LYS A 51 6.48 2.71 11.34
N LEU A 52 6.74 1.42 11.53
CA LEU A 52 6.44 0.41 10.53
C LEU A 52 5.02 -0.11 10.79
N GLY A 53 4.15 0.05 9.80
CA GLY A 53 2.80 -0.50 9.81
C GLY A 53 2.82 -1.94 9.29
N ILE A 54 2.80 -2.91 10.17
CA ILE A 54 2.64 -4.32 9.78
C ILE A 54 1.15 -4.61 9.70
N GLY A 55 0.65 -4.87 8.49
CA GLY A 55 -0.74 -5.29 8.29
C GLY A 55 -1.00 -6.64 8.95
N ARG A 56 -2.04 -6.72 9.75
CA ARG A 56 -2.60 -8.00 10.17
C ARG A 56 -3.74 -8.34 9.22
N TYR A 57 -3.59 -9.40 8.46
CA TYR A 57 -4.63 -9.91 7.58
C TYR A 57 -5.54 -10.85 8.37
N ARG A 58 -6.76 -10.43 8.64
CA ARG A 58 -7.77 -11.22 9.32
C ARG A 58 -8.86 -11.60 8.34
N LYS A 59 -9.47 -12.77 8.55
CA LYS A 59 -10.62 -13.20 7.73
C LYS A 59 -11.78 -12.21 7.84
N GLU A 60 -11.98 -11.65 9.03
CA GLU A 60 -13.02 -10.66 9.32
C GLU A 60 -12.85 -9.39 8.46
N ASP A 61 -11.60 -8.96 8.22
CA ASP A 61 -11.31 -7.79 7.39
C ASP A 61 -11.70 -8.04 5.92
N LEU A 62 -11.50 -9.27 5.43
CA LEU A 62 -11.90 -9.67 4.08
C LEU A 62 -13.43 -9.74 3.95
N VAL A 63 -14.11 -10.26 4.96
CA VAL A 63 -15.58 -10.29 5.00
C VAL A 63 -16.13 -8.87 4.97
N LEU A 64 -15.58 -7.96 5.78
CA LEU A 64 -15.97 -6.56 5.80
C LEU A 64 -15.78 -5.90 4.43
N VAL A 65 -14.64 -6.11 3.77
CA VAL A 65 -14.40 -5.57 2.42
C VAL A 65 -15.43 -6.11 1.44
N LYS A 66 -15.72 -7.42 1.47
CA LYS A 66 -16.76 -8.03 0.64
C LYS A 66 -18.12 -7.37 0.87
N GLU A 67 -18.55 -7.22 2.11
CA GLU A 67 -19.82 -6.57 2.46
C GLU A 67 -19.89 -5.12 1.94
N LEU A 68 -18.79 -4.37 2.02
CA LEU A 68 -18.72 -3.01 1.50
C LEU A 68 -18.84 -2.97 -0.03
N VAL A 69 -18.27 -3.94 -0.73
CA VAL A 69 -18.41 -4.08 -2.19
C VAL A 69 -19.84 -4.45 -2.55
N ASP A 70 -20.41 -5.47 -1.92
CA ASP A 70 -21.77 -5.96 -2.16
C ASP A 70 -22.83 -4.85 -1.89
N ALA A 71 -22.59 -4.03 -0.87
CA ALA A 71 -23.44 -2.89 -0.52
C ALA A 71 -23.22 -1.65 -1.42
N GLY A 72 -22.31 -1.70 -2.39
CA GLY A 72 -21.98 -0.57 -3.27
C GLY A 72 -21.25 0.59 -2.55
N LYS A 73 -20.86 0.40 -1.28
CA LYS A 73 -20.15 1.42 -0.47
C LYS A 73 -18.66 1.50 -0.79
N TYR A 74 -18.11 0.46 -1.39
CA TYR A 74 -16.74 0.41 -1.89
C TYR A 74 -16.74 -0.10 -3.32
N ARG A 75 -16.17 0.66 -4.24
CA ARG A 75 -16.03 0.28 -5.64
C ARG A 75 -14.56 0.26 -6.01
N PRO A 76 -13.98 -0.93 -6.25
CA PRO A 76 -12.59 -1.03 -6.68
C PRO A 76 -12.42 -0.40 -8.06
N VAL A 77 -11.38 0.40 -8.22
CA VAL A 77 -11.01 0.95 -9.52
C VAL A 77 -10.23 -0.11 -10.29
N ILE A 78 -10.76 -0.53 -11.43
CA ILE A 78 -10.08 -1.43 -12.35
C ILE A 78 -9.53 -0.60 -13.48
N ASP A 79 -8.20 -0.65 -13.65
CA ASP A 79 -7.48 0.03 -14.72
C ASP A 79 -7.54 -0.77 -16.02
N ARG A 80 -7.09 -2.03 -15.98
CA ARG A 80 -7.07 -2.94 -17.13
C ARG A 80 -7.42 -4.36 -16.73
N ARG A 81 -7.95 -5.09 -17.72
CA ARG A 81 -8.17 -6.52 -17.66
C ARG A 81 -7.34 -7.20 -18.74
N TYR A 82 -6.75 -8.33 -18.40
CA TYR A 82 -6.00 -9.21 -19.28
C TYR A 82 -6.52 -10.63 -19.15
N ALA A 83 -6.43 -11.41 -20.18
CA ALA A 83 -6.62 -12.86 -20.09
C ALA A 83 -5.43 -13.49 -19.33
N LEU A 84 -5.61 -14.68 -18.77
CA LEU A 84 -4.55 -15.32 -17.98
C LEU A 84 -3.28 -15.60 -18.79
N ASP A 85 -3.43 -15.93 -20.07
CA ASP A 85 -2.31 -16.15 -21.02
C ASP A 85 -1.54 -14.86 -21.33
N GLU A 86 -2.14 -13.70 -21.12
CA GLU A 86 -1.51 -12.38 -21.28
C GLU A 86 -0.77 -11.90 -20.01
N VAL A 87 -0.53 -12.77 -19.03
CA VAL A 87 0.08 -12.41 -17.74
C VAL A 87 1.41 -11.67 -17.89
N VAL A 88 2.19 -11.99 -18.92
CA VAL A 88 3.49 -11.33 -19.18
C VAL A 88 3.28 -9.84 -19.53
N ASP A 89 2.31 -9.52 -20.37
CA ASP A 89 2.02 -8.16 -20.77
C ASP A 89 1.35 -7.37 -19.63
N ALA A 90 0.49 -8.03 -18.86
CA ALA A 90 -0.05 -7.47 -17.62
C ALA A 90 1.06 -7.09 -16.63
N THR A 91 2.05 -7.97 -16.44
CA THR A 91 3.19 -7.73 -15.56
C THR A 91 4.04 -6.56 -16.06
N ARG A 92 4.39 -6.54 -17.34
CA ARG A 92 5.12 -5.41 -17.94
C ARG A 92 4.42 -4.09 -17.71
N TYR A 93 3.09 -4.07 -17.93
CA TYR A 93 2.31 -2.86 -17.69
C TYR A 93 2.36 -2.41 -16.22
N VAL A 94 2.22 -3.33 -15.26
CA VAL A 94 2.30 -3.02 -13.83
C VAL A 94 3.68 -2.47 -13.46
N GLU A 95 4.76 -3.02 -14.02
CA GLU A 95 6.14 -2.59 -13.78
C GLU A 95 6.43 -1.17 -14.28
N THR A 96 5.69 -0.67 -15.27
CA THR A 96 5.82 0.75 -15.69
C THR A 96 5.47 1.73 -14.57
N GLY A 97 4.74 1.30 -13.54
CA GLY A 97 4.23 2.16 -12.45
C GLY A 97 3.16 3.16 -12.89
N GLN A 98 2.65 3.06 -14.11
CA GLN A 98 1.66 4.00 -14.68
C GLN A 98 0.21 3.61 -14.35
N LYS A 99 -0.02 2.44 -13.80
CA LYS A 99 -1.38 1.99 -13.45
C LYS A 99 -2.04 2.92 -12.44
N THR A 100 -3.32 3.20 -12.64
CA THR A 100 -4.13 4.06 -11.75
C THR A 100 -5.17 3.28 -10.95
N GLY A 101 -5.27 1.98 -11.14
CA GLY A 101 -6.18 1.08 -10.46
C GLY A 101 -5.63 -0.34 -10.37
N ASN A 102 -6.51 -1.30 -10.21
CA ASN A 102 -6.17 -2.71 -10.19
C ASN A 102 -6.03 -3.24 -11.62
N VAL A 103 -4.99 -4.02 -11.87
CA VAL A 103 -4.86 -4.84 -13.06
C VAL A 103 -5.39 -6.23 -12.71
N VAL A 104 -6.36 -6.71 -13.46
CA VAL A 104 -7.08 -7.95 -13.19
C VAL A 104 -6.78 -8.96 -14.29
N LEU A 105 -6.46 -10.19 -13.90
CA LEU A 105 -6.38 -11.33 -14.81
C LEU A 105 -7.71 -12.09 -14.77
N THR A 106 -8.31 -12.32 -15.94
CA THR A 106 -9.53 -13.12 -16.06
C THR A 106 -9.18 -14.56 -16.38
N ILE A 107 -9.76 -15.48 -15.62
CA ILE A 107 -9.63 -16.92 -15.82
C ILE A 107 -10.90 -17.41 -16.49
N ASN A 108 -10.79 -18.18 -17.58
CA ASN A 108 -11.90 -18.77 -18.31
C ASN A 108 -12.90 -17.80 -18.97
N GLY A 109 -12.48 -16.60 -19.34
CA GLY A 109 -13.31 -15.68 -20.14
C GLY A 109 -14.57 -15.12 -19.45
N GLU A 110 -14.85 -15.46 -18.21
CA GLU A 110 -15.94 -14.85 -17.45
C GLU A 110 -15.50 -13.51 -16.88
N VAL A 111 -16.06 -12.47 -17.47
CA VAL A 111 -16.04 -11.11 -16.92
C VAL A 111 -17.22 -11.01 -15.97
N ALA A 112 -16.97 -11.12 -14.66
CA ALA A 112 -17.94 -10.76 -13.65
C ALA A 112 -18.09 -9.23 -13.57
#